data_f5d4fd829db8020783a62251120037f0
#
_entry.id   f5d4fd829db8020783a62251120037f0
#
_cell.length_a   1.000
_cell.length_b   1.000
_cell.length_c   1.000
_cell.angle_alpha   90.00
_cell.angle_beta   90.00
_cell.angle_gamma   90.00
#
_symmetry.space_group_name_H-M   'P 1'
#
loop_
_entity.id
_entity.type
_entity.pdbx_description
1 polymer ?
#
loop_
_entity_poly.entity_id
_entity_poly.type
_entity_poly.pdbx_seq_one_letter_code
_entity_poly.pdbx_strand_id
1 'polypeptide(L)'
;RCRTTRLRLGQALALGCGVLLAGCGDGPGGDGIGSAIFSEVRVIGGRGNGPGRFVKPRSVAVDRDDNVYVCDMTGRIQKFDPDGNYLLQWQMPEIERGRPKGMALDHEGNIVVVEPHYSRINHFTPEGKLVSQWGVHGREKGQLSFPRAVAIAPDGAAYVSEFQVVERLQKFAPARESVQVEIRGAGHGPREFNRAEGLSLDDAGNLYVADSCNHRVQVFDGDGAFLREHGGPGAARGEFSYPYDVRVDEQGRQYVCEFGNSRVTVLDADDQVLEVIGGAGSAPGRFNNPWSLALDSRGNLYVADSQNHRVQKLIRREPASEFQLSSSPN
;
A
#
# COMPACT_ATOMS: atom_id res chain seq x y z
N ARG A 1 -54.25 35.46 -32.93
CA ARG A 1 -55.53 34.77 -33.34
C ARG A 1 -55.22 33.29 -33.35
N CYS A 2 -55.60 32.61 -32.28
CA CYS A 2 -56.79 31.80 -32.09
C CYS A 2 -56.86 30.59 -33.03
N ARG A 3 -56.71 29.38 -32.47
CA ARG A 3 -57.82 28.43 -32.28
C ARG A 3 -57.33 27.15 -31.57
N THR A 4 -58.01 26.90 -30.48
CA THR A 4 -58.12 25.64 -29.74
C THR A 4 -58.80 24.55 -30.58
N THR A 5 -58.32 23.31 -30.49
CA THR A 5 -59.21 22.14 -30.72
C THR A 5 -58.82 21.00 -29.75
N ARG A 6 -59.75 20.63 -28.88
CA ARG A 6 -59.74 19.41 -28.06
C ARG A 6 -60.18 18.23 -28.91
N LEU A 7 -59.54 17.08 -28.77
CA LEU A 7 -60.20 15.77 -28.97
C LEU A 7 -59.53 14.68 -28.10
N ARG A 8 -60.26 14.21 -27.24
CA ARG A 8 -60.72 12.91 -26.71
C ARG A 8 -59.71 11.72 -26.64
N LEU A 9 -59.82 11.16 -25.43
CA LEU A 9 -59.39 9.87 -24.89
C LEU A 9 -59.44 8.70 -25.89
N GLY A 10 -58.34 7.92 -25.86
CA GLY A 10 -58.31 6.53 -26.27
C GLY A 10 -57.50 5.72 -25.27
N GLN A 11 -58.18 4.79 -24.59
CA GLN A 11 -57.57 3.81 -23.69
C GLN A 11 -56.75 2.82 -24.52
N ALA A 12 -55.50 2.55 -24.10
CA ALA A 12 -54.74 1.41 -24.57
C ALA A 12 -54.07 0.73 -23.39
N LEU A 13 -54.27 -0.57 -23.32
CA LEU A 13 -53.79 -1.51 -22.30
C LEU A 13 -52.30 -1.43 -21.99
N ALA A 14 -51.99 -1.44 -20.71
CA ALA A 14 -50.65 -1.67 -20.20
C ALA A 14 -50.33 -3.17 -20.25
N LEU A 15 -49.37 -3.53 -21.09
CA LEU A 15 -48.63 -4.80 -20.98
C LEU A 15 -47.43 -4.54 -20.06
N GLY A 16 -47.48 -5.11 -18.88
CA GLY A 16 -46.42 -5.04 -17.90
C GLY A 16 -45.23 -5.84 -18.35
N CYS A 17 -44.09 -5.14 -18.63
CA CYS A 17 -42.79 -5.74 -18.69
C CYS A 17 -42.15 -5.62 -17.31
N GLY A 18 -42.22 -6.70 -16.53
CA GLY A 18 -41.58 -6.78 -15.22
C GLY A 18 -40.06 -6.77 -15.38
N VAL A 19 -39.43 -5.63 -15.07
CA VAL A 19 -38.03 -5.56 -14.80
C VAL A 19 -37.83 -6.10 -13.39
N LEU A 20 -37.30 -7.30 -13.29
CA LEU A 20 -36.73 -7.85 -12.04
C LEU A 20 -35.54 -6.99 -11.64
N LEU A 21 -35.73 -6.01 -10.81
CA LEU A 21 -34.69 -5.41 -10.01
C LEU A 21 -34.25 -6.49 -9.00
N ALA A 22 -33.11 -7.11 -9.28
CA ALA A 22 -32.40 -7.88 -8.27
C ALA A 22 -32.05 -6.90 -7.14
N GLY A 23 -32.85 -6.93 -6.09
CA GLY A 23 -32.58 -6.22 -4.85
C GLY A 23 -31.31 -6.78 -4.24
N CYS A 24 -30.25 -5.98 -4.16
CA CYS A 24 -29.21 -6.20 -3.18
C CYS A 24 -29.89 -6.14 -1.81
N GLY A 25 -29.97 -7.30 -1.14
CA GLY A 25 -30.48 -7.38 0.21
C GLY A 25 -29.54 -6.63 1.16
N ASP A 26 -30.01 -5.52 1.70
CA ASP A 26 -29.48 -4.93 2.92
C ASP A 26 -29.82 -5.88 4.07
N GLY A 27 -28.85 -6.68 4.48
CA GLY A 27 -28.91 -7.41 5.74
C GLY A 27 -28.77 -6.43 6.91
N PRO A 28 -29.33 -6.72 8.09
CA PRO A 28 -29.39 -5.78 9.20
C PRO A 28 -28.00 -5.52 9.80
N GLY A 29 -27.61 -4.26 9.84
CA GLY A 29 -26.71 -3.65 10.81
C GLY A 29 -25.35 -4.31 11.04
N GLY A 30 -24.38 -4.00 10.19
CA GLY A 30 -22.97 -4.20 10.48
C GLY A 30 -22.17 -3.20 9.65
N ASP A 31 -21.28 -2.45 10.29
CA ASP A 31 -20.31 -1.55 9.65
C ASP A 31 -19.26 -2.33 8.81
N GLY A 32 -19.66 -3.42 8.19
CA GLY A 32 -18.82 -4.34 7.44
C GLY A 32 -18.53 -3.79 6.04
N ILE A 33 -17.24 -3.77 5.70
CA ILE A 33 -16.74 -3.37 4.37
C ILE A 33 -17.10 -4.37 3.26
N GLY A 34 -17.92 -5.38 3.54
CA GLY A 34 -18.26 -6.44 2.57
C GLY A 34 -17.07 -7.33 2.18
N SER A 35 -16.02 -7.36 3.02
CA SER A 35 -14.80 -8.14 2.80
C SER A 35 -14.87 -9.53 3.44
N ALA A 36 -14.37 -10.54 2.74
CA ALA A 36 -14.17 -11.88 3.30
C ALA A 36 -12.96 -11.93 4.24
N ILE A 37 -11.98 -11.05 4.03
CA ILE A 37 -10.70 -11.01 4.75
C ILE A 37 -10.76 -10.09 5.97
N PHE A 38 -11.47 -8.97 5.89
CA PHE A 38 -11.54 -7.95 6.93
C PHE A 38 -12.95 -7.76 7.47
N SER A 39 -13.06 -7.47 8.76
CA SER A 39 -14.33 -7.34 9.47
C SER A 39 -14.78 -5.90 9.67
N GLU A 40 -13.83 -4.98 9.84
CA GLU A 40 -14.07 -3.60 10.27
C GLU A 40 -13.05 -2.66 9.62
N VAL A 41 -13.40 -1.38 9.47
CA VAL A 41 -12.48 -0.31 9.10
C VAL A 41 -12.45 0.75 10.18
N ARG A 42 -11.24 1.05 10.67
CA ARG A 42 -10.99 2.18 11.59
C ARG A 42 -10.24 3.28 10.85
N VAL A 43 -10.65 4.51 11.07
CA VAL A 43 -10.02 5.68 10.44
C VAL A 43 -9.12 6.38 11.44
N ILE A 44 -7.85 6.55 11.07
CA ILE A 44 -6.85 7.27 11.86
C ILE A 44 -6.60 8.61 11.19
N GLY A 45 -6.75 9.69 11.94
CA GLY A 45 -6.44 11.04 11.51
C GLY A 45 -7.53 11.73 10.70
N GLY A 46 -7.11 12.59 9.79
CA GLY A 46 -7.93 13.46 8.96
C GLY A 46 -7.12 14.68 8.53
N ARG A 47 -7.68 15.54 7.66
CA ARG A 47 -6.96 16.69 7.10
C ARG A 47 -6.53 17.71 8.15
N GLY A 48 -5.25 18.11 8.14
CA GLY A 48 -4.71 19.17 8.99
C GLY A 48 -3.21 19.05 9.27
N ASN A 49 -2.68 20.03 9.98
CA ASN A 49 -1.26 20.14 10.36
C ASN A 49 -0.99 19.85 11.85
N GLY A 50 -2.01 19.66 12.66
CA GLY A 50 -1.88 19.37 14.09
C GLY A 50 -1.52 17.92 14.37
N PRO A 51 -1.26 17.57 15.64
CA PRO A 51 -1.10 16.19 16.08
C PRO A 51 -2.29 15.31 15.68
N GLY A 52 -2.03 14.11 15.16
CA GLY A 52 -3.05 13.20 14.71
C GLY A 52 -3.77 13.63 13.42
N ARG A 53 -3.26 14.66 12.71
CA ARG A 53 -3.80 15.12 11.43
C ARG A 53 -2.76 15.01 10.33
N PHE A 54 -3.20 14.86 9.07
CA PHE A 54 -2.33 14.63 7.93
C PHE A 54 -2.58 15.61 6.79
N VAL A 55 -1.51 15.86 6.03
CA VAL A 55 -1.56 16.47 4.70
C VAL A 55 -1.06 15.43 3.71
N LYS A 56 -1.98 14.69 3.09
CA LYS A 56 -1.67 13.66 2.10
C LYS A 56 -0.61 12.68 2.61
N PRO A 57 -0.96 11.73 3.51
CA PRO A 57 -0.02 10.70 3.97
C PRO A 57 0.50 9.90 2.78
N ARG A 58 1.80 9.64 2.78
CA ARG A 58 2.52 8.99 1.67
C ARG A 58 3.08 7.63 2.01
N SER A 59 3.43 7.44 3.26
CA SER A 59 3.97 6.17 3.71
C SER A 59 3.44 5.84 5.09
N VAL A 60 3.20 4.58 5.31
CA VAL A 60 2.83 4.00 6.59
C VAL A 60 3.75 2.82 6.87
N ALA A 61 4.19 2.69 8.11
CA ALA A 61 4.96 1.55 8.61
C ALA A 61 4.45 1.16 9.99
N VAL A 62 4.65 -0.09 10.39
CA VAL A 62 4.20 -0.63 11.68
C VAL A 62 5.38 -1.33 12.34
N ASP A 63 5.66 -1.05 13.63
CA ASP A 63 6.72 -1.69 14.38
C ASP A 63 6.25 -3.01 15.04
N ARG A 64 7.17 -3.68 15.74
CA ARG A 64 6.91 -4.98 16.38
C ARG A 64 5.92 -4.90 17.56
N ASP A 65 5.71 -3.70 18.09
CA ASP A 65 4.72 -3.42 19.15
C ASP A 65 3.39 -2.95 18.54
N ASP A 66 3.23 -3.07 17.22
CA ASP A 66 2.08 -2.63 16.42
C ASP A 66 1.87 -1.11 16.43
N ASN A 67 2.87 -0.29 16.83
CA ASN A 67 2.76 1.15 16.67
C ASN A 67 2.88 1.54 15.21
N VAL A 68 2.11 2.54 14.83
CA VAL A 68 1.97 3.00 13.44
C VAL A 68 2.73 4.30 13.22
N TYR A 69 3.56 4.33 12.20
CA TYR A 69 4.30 5.51 11.77
C TYR A 69 3.77 5.99 10.44
N VAL A 70 3.46 7.27 10.34
CA VAL A 70 2.89 7.87 9.13
C VAL A 70 3.69 9.10 8.72
N CYS A 71 4.22 9.05 7.51
CA CYS A 71 4.89 10.19 6.88
C CYS A 71 3.92 10.90 5.92
N ASP A 72 3.85 12.24 5.99
CA ASP A 72 2.99 13.03 5.13
C ASP A 72 3.74 14.08 4.28
N MET A 73 3.01 14.81 3.45
CA MET A 73 3.54 15.83 2.54
C MET A 73 4.16 17.06 3.26
N THR A 74 4.00 17.19 4.57
CA THR A 74 4.67 18.25 5.32
C THR A 74 6.09 17.87 5.72
N GLY A 75 6.48 16.59 5.48
CA GLY A 75 7.76 16.05 5.92
C GLY A 75 7.79 15.69 7.40
N ARG A 76 6.61 15.58 8.03
CA ARG A 76 6.48 15.05 9.39
C ARG A 76 6.35 13.54 9.35
N ILE A 77 6.85 12.92 10.41
CA ILE A 77 6.53 11.55 10.76
C ILE A 77 5.79 11.59 12.10
N GLN A 78 4.64 10.95 12.16
CA GLN A 78 3.83 10.84 13.36
C GLN A 78 3.73 9.38 13.79
N LYS A 79 3.85 9.13 15.09
CA LYS A 79 3.69 7.82 15.74
C LYS A 79 2.34 7.75 16.43
N PHE A 80 1.68 6.61 16.27
CA PHE A 80 0.40 6.27 16.91
C PHE A 80 0.53 4.93 17.60
N ASP A 81 -0.26 4.70 18.64
CA ASP A 81 -0.41 3.37 19.22
C ASP A 81 -1.25 2.44 18.31
N PRO A 82 -1.37 1.15 18.62
CA PRO A 82 -2.16 0.19 17.83
C PRO A 82 -3.64 0.55 17.70
N ASP A 83 -4.18 1.34 18.62
CA ASP A 83 -5.57 1.81 18.59
C ASP A 83 -5.77 3.09 17.75
N GLY A 84 -4.66 3.67 17.26
CA GLY A 84 -4.66 4.88 16.44
C GLY A 84 -4.62 6.18 17.25
N ASN A 85 -4.29 6.15 18.55
CA ASN A 85 -4.08 7.34 19.34
C ASN A 85 -2.70 7.93 19.06
N TYR A 86 -2.64 9.25 18.89
CA TYR A 86 -1.40 9.97 18.66
C TYR A 86 -0.45 9.88 19.86
N LEU A 87 0.82 9.56 19.62
CA LEU A 87 1.85 9.49 20.64
C LEU A 87 2.85 10.63 20.53
N LEU A 88 3.51 10.76 19.39
CA LEU A 88 4.54 11.79 19.16
C LEU A 88 4.74 12.06 17.66
N GLN A 89 5.53 13.08 17.35
CA GLN A 89 5.95 13.38 15.99
C GLN A 89 7.33 14.02 15.94
N TRP A 90 7.96 13.93 14.78
CA TRP A 90 9.17 14.69 14.46
C TRP A 90 9.14 15.18 13.03
N GLN A 91 10.01 16.12 12.73
CA GLN A 91 10.17 16.69 11.40
C GLN A 91 11.42 16.08 10.73
N MET A 92 11.34 15.82 9.43
CA MET A 92 12.55 15.52 8.65
C MET A 92 13.54 16.68 8.73
N PRO A 93 14.85 16.38 8.76
CA PRO A 93 15.89 17.42 8.93
C PRO A 93 15.85 18.52 7.87
N GLU A 94 15.52 18.15 6.65
CA GLU A 94 15.48 19.05 5.51
C GLU A 94 14.28 18.71 4.61
N ILE A 95 13.57 19.73 4.14
CA ILE A 95 12.40 19.56 3.30
C ILE A 95 12.32 20.54 2.12
N GLU A 96 13.29 21.45 1.97
CA GLU A 96 13.25 22.52 0.97
C GLU A 96 13.28 21.99 -0.46
N ARG A 97 14.09 20.94 -0.72
CA ARG A 97 14.24 20.34 -2.05
C ARG A 97 13.16 19.31 -2.36
N GLY A 98 12.51 18.75 -1.35
CA GLY A 98 11.50 17.71 -1.56
C GLY A 98 11.02 17.05 -0.27
N ARG A 99 10.21 16.05 -0.42
CA ARG A 99 9.54 15.36 0.68
C ARG A 99 9.93 13.89 0.72
N PRO A 100 9.97 13.29 1.92
CA PRO A 100 10.19 11.85 2.08
C PRO A 100 9.11 11.06 1.33
N LYS A 101 9.44 9.83 0.97
CA LYS A 101 8.56 8.96 0.19
C LYS A 101 8.31 7.62 0.86
N GLY A 102 9.29 6.72 0.84
CA GLY A 102 9.18 5.38 1.38
C GLY A 102 9.61 5.33 2.83
N MET A 103 9.00 4.45 3.59
CA MET A 103 9.43 4.07 4.94
C MET A 103 9.47 2.55 5.07
N ALA A 104 10.40 2.07 5.88
CA ALA A 104 10.48 0.72 6.37
C ALA A 104 10.94 0.73 7.83
N LEU A 105 11.00 -0.44 8.47
CA LEU A 105 11.71 -0.63 9.72
C LEU A 105 12.95 -1.48 9.47
N ASP A 106 14.01 -1.22 10.24
CA ASP A 106 15.13 -2.12 10.30
C ASP A 106 14.96 -3.14 11.44
N HIS A 107 15.88 -4.10 11.52
CA HIS A 107 15.82 -5.16 12.53
C HIS A 107 16.05 -4.65 13.97
N GLU A 108 16.60 -3.46 14.14
CA GLU A 108 16.76 -2.78 15.44
C GLU A 108 15.51 -1.99 15.84
N GLY A 109 14.50 -1.92 14.94
CA GLY A 109 13.25 -1.18 15.14
C GLY A 109 13.36 0.30 14.80
N ASN A 110 14.44 0.74 14.15
CA ASN A 110 14.54 2.11 13.67
C ASN A 110 13.65 2.31 12.44
N ILE A 111 13.15 3.53 12.32
CA ILE A 111 12.34 3.97 11.19
C ILE A 111 13.26 4.44 10.08
N VAL A 112 13.27 3.67 8.98
CA VAL A 112 14.08 3.95 7.79
C VAL A 112 13.26 4.80 6.82
N VAL A 113 13.78 5.96 6.42
CA VAL A 113 13.04 6.95 5.62
C VAL A 113 13.83 7.34 4.38
N VAL A 114 13.21 7.22 3.22
CA VAL A 114 13.81 7.56 1.93
C VAL A 114 13.52 9.00 1.54
N GLU A 115 14.56 9.75 1.21
CA GLU A 115 14.49 11.14 0.71
C GLU A 115 14.99 11.24 -0.74
N PRO A 116 14.09 11.17 -1.74
CA PRO A 116 14.47 11.14 -3.15
C PRO A 116 15.33 12.32 -3.60
N HIS A 117 14.93 13.52 -3.27
CA HIS A 117 15.58 14.76 -3.71
C HIS A 117 16.92 15.06 -3.03
N TYR A 118 17.21 14.33 -1.95
CA TYR A 118 18.47 14.41 -1.23
C TYR A 118 19.36 13.19 -1.51
N SER A 119 18.84 12.20 -2.26
CA SER A 119 19.55 10.95 -2.60
C SER A 119 20.10 10.25 -1.36
N ARG A 120 19.28 10.20 -0.29
CA ARG A 120 19.71 9.67 1.00
C ARG A 120 18.61 8.88 1.70
N ILE A 121 19.03 8.10 2.66
CA ILE A 121 18.19 7.28 3.53
C ILE A 121 18.58 7.60 4.98
N ASN A 122 17.58 7.90 5.80
CA ASN A 122 17.75 8.24 7.21
C ASN A 122 17.20 7.13 8.08
N HIS A 123 17.86 6.86 9.21
CA HIS A 123 17.39 5.97 10.25
C HIS A 123 17.09 6.80 11.50
N PHE A 124 15.88 6.67 12.04
CA PHE A 124 15.43 7.33 13.26
C PHE A 124 15.06 6.29 14.30
N THR A 125 15.35 6.58 15.58
CA THR A 125 14.77 5.76 16.65
C THR A 125 13.23 5.88 16.67
N PRO A 126 12.54 4.98 17.37
CA PRO A 126 11.08 5.08 17.59
C PRO A 126 10.61 6.39 18.24
N GLU A 127 11.52 7.15 18.87
CA GLU A 127 11.27 8.48 19.48
C GLU A 127 11.62 9.63 18.52
N GLY A 128 12.07 9.34 17.29
CA GLY A 128 12.35 10.32 16.26
C GLY A 128 13.75 10.94 16.31
N LYS A 129 14.70 10.35 17.05
CA LYS A 129 16.10 10.77 17.03
C LYS A 129 16.80 10.21 15.81
N LEU A 130 17.45 11.05 15.01
CA LEU A 130 18.28 10.62 13.87
C LEU A 130 19.49 9.83 14.40
N VAL A 131 19.62 8.57 13.98
CA VAL A 131 20.70 7.64 14.37
C VAL A 131 21.79 7.62 13.32
N SER A 132 21.40 7.46 12.05
CA SER A 132 22.31 7.37 10.92
C SER A 132 21.71 7.90 9.64
N GLN A 133 22.57 8.22 8.71
CA GLN A 133 22.19 8.68 7.38
C GLN A 133 23.21 8.15 6.38
N TRP A 134 22.75 7.68 5.22
CA TRP A 134 23.60 7.20 4.15
C TRP A 134 22.99 7.49 2.78
N GLY A 135 23.80 7.32 1.74
CA GLY A 135 23.49 7.57 0.36
C GLY A 135 24.32 8.72 -0.21
N VAL A 136 24.81 8.54 -1.43
CA VAL A 136 25.57 9.54 -2.17
C VAL A 136 24.89 9.75 -3.51
N HIS A 137 24.62 11.01 -3.87
CA HIS A 137 23.99 11.34 -5.14
C HIS A 137 24.84 10.90 -6.33
N GLY A 138 24.22 10.18 -7.27
CA GLY A 138 24.83 9.80 -8.52
C GLY A 138 24.14 8.65 -9.22
N ARG A 139 24.74 8.20 -10.35
CA ARG A 139 24.18 7.16 -11.23
C ARG A 139 24.99 5.86 -11.22
N GLU A 140 26.16 5.88 -10.62
CA GLU A 140 27.01 4.72 -10.53
C GLU A 140 26.50 3.72 -9.51
N LYS A 141 26.94 2.48 -9.60
CA LYS A 141 26.65 1.43 -8.62
C LYS A 141 27.07 1.90 -7.22
N GLY A 142 26.16 1.80 -6.25
CA GLY A 142 26.39 2.28 -4.88
C GLY A 142 25.99 3.73 -4.63
N GLN A 143 25.76 4.52 -5.68
CA GLN A 143 25.18 5.85 -5.56
C GLN A 143 23.66 5.80 -5.66
N LEU A 144 22.96 6.84 -5.22
CA LEU A 144 21.50 6.94 -5.27
C LEU A 144 21.05 8.08 -6.17
N SER A 145 20.08 7.80 -7.04
CA SER A 145 19.46 8.79 -7.93
C SER A 145 17.93 8.71 -7.78
N PHE A 146 17.34 9.64 -7.06
CA PHE A 146 15.92 9.65 -6.74
C PHE A 146 15.41 8.31 -6.15
N PRO A 147 16.01 7.83 -5.04
CA PRO A 147 15.54 6.62 -4.37
C PRO A 147 14.07 6.75 -3.98
N ARG A 148 13.33 5.66 -4.03
CA ARG A 148 11.88 5.70 -3.90
C ARG A 148 11.33 4.93 -2.71
N ALA A 149 11.68 3.67 -2.65
CA ALA A 149 11.34 2.78 -1.56
C ALA A 149 12.57 2.07 -1.02
N VAL A 150 12.45 1.54 0.18
CA VAL A 150 13.43 0.71 0.83
C VAL A 150 12.74 -0.49 1.45
N ALA A 151 13.35 -1.66 1.33
CA ALA A 151 13.00 -2.85 2.10
C ALA A 151 14.28 -3.36 2.79
N ILE A 152 14.14 -3.72 4.06
CA ILE A 152 15.27 -4.23 4.86
C ILE A 152 15.09 -5.73 5.05
N ALA A 153 16.09 -6.48 4.62
CA ALA A 153 16.13 -7.92 4.79
C ALA A 153 16.49 -8.31 6.23
N PRO A 154 16.15 -9.54 6.67
CA PRO A 154 16.47 -10.00 8.03
C PRO A 154 17.97 -9.96 8.39
N ASP A 155 18.84 -10.09 7.41
CA ASP A 155 20.31 -9.96 7.56
C ASP A 155 20.79 -8.50 7.66
N GLY A 156 19.86 -7.52 7.56
CA GLY A 156 20.15 -6.10 7.55
C GLY A 156 20.51 -5.52 6.19
N ALA A 157 20.56 -6.31 5.11
CA ALA A 157 20.73 -5.78 3.76
C ALA A 157 19.55 -4.88 3.36
N ALA A 158 19.82 -3.83 2.58
CA ALA A 158 18.78 -2.89 2.14
C ALA A 158 18.59 -2.95 0.62
N TYR A 159 17.38 -3.23 0.19
CA TYR A 159 16.96 -3.07 -1.19
C TYR A 159 16.40 -1.66 -1.36
N VAL A 160 16.86 -0.97 -2.41
CA VAL A 160 16.41 0.40 -2.72
C VAL A 160 15.98 0.46 -4.17
N SER A 161 14.76 0.94 -4.41
CA SER A 161 14.29 1.26 -5.76
C SER A 161 14.64 2.70 -6.12
N GLU A 162 14.99 2.90 -7.38
CA GLU A 162 15.31 4.21 -7.95
C GLU A 162 14.63 4.36 -9.31
N PHE A 163 14.11 5.57 -9.60
CA PHE A 163 13.51 5.86 -10.90
C PHE A 163 13.76 7.32 -11.33
N GLN A 164 13.24 7.69 -12.49
CA GLN A 164 13.31 9.01 -13.10
C GLN A 164 14.59 9.28 -13.89
N VAL A 165 15.76 9.07 -13.31
CA VAL A 165 17.06 9.25 -14.00
C VAL A 165 17.71 7.91 -14.30
N VAL A 166 17.54 6.96 -13.41
CA VAL A 166 17.98 5.57 -13.53
C VAL A 166 16.83 4.70 -13.04
N GLU A 167 16.37 3.78 -13.86
CA GLU A 167 15.42 2.75 -13.46
C GLU A 167 16.21 1.54 -12.98
N ARG A 168 16.25 1.32 -11.66
CA ARG A 168 16.99 0.19 -11.06
C ARG A 168 16.56 -0.13 -9.64
N LEU A 169 17.01 -1.29 -9.19
CA LEU A 169 17.04 -1.74 -7.81
C LEU A 169 18.47 -2.02 -7.40
N GLN A 170 18.86 -1.64 -6.19
CA GLN A 170 20.14 -2.01 -5.61
C GLN A 170 19.94 -2.69 -4.26
N LYS A 171 20.64 -3.81 -4.01
CA LYS A 171 20.77 -4.44 -2.70
C LYS A 171 22.12 -4.04 -2.10
N PHE A 172 22.07 -3.26 -1.06
CA PHE A 172 23.24 -2.86 -0.28
C PHE A 172 23.50 -3.88 0.83
N ALA A 173 24.78 -4.17 1.07
CA ALA A 173 25.20 -4.96 2.22
C ALA A 173 24.76 -4.33 3.55
N PRO A 174 24.68 -5.08 4.66
CA PRO A 174 24.20 -4.55 5.96
C PRO A 174 24.94 -3.30 6.43
N ALA A 175 26.25 -3.22 6.28
CA ALA A 175 27.06 -2.04 6.62
C ALA A 175 27.09 -0.93 5.55
N ARG A 176 26.38 -1.14 4.41
CA ARG A 176 26.29 -0.20 3.27
C ARG A 176 27.59 0.03 2.49
N GLU A 177 28.62 -0.72 2.77
CA GLU A 177 29.96 -0.58 2.15
C GLU A 177 30.02 -1.08 0.71
N SER A 178 29.07 -1.92 0.29
CA SER A 178 29.02 -2.50 -1.05
C SER A 178 27.60 -2.76 -1.54
N VAL A 179 27.45 -2.84 -2.86
CA VAL A 179 26.23 -3.30 -3.52
C VAL A 179 26.38 -4.75 -3.92
N GLN A 180 25.60 -5.61 -3.32
CA GLN A 180 25.58 -7.05 -3.57
C GLN A 180 24.87 -7.38 -4.89
N VAL A 181 23.71 -6.75 -5.14
CA VAL A 181 22.90 -6.98 -6.33
C VAL A 181 22.50 -5.65 -6.97
N GLU A 182 22.56 -5.57 -8.29
CA GLU A 182 21.99 -4.49 -9.09
C GLU A 182 21.10 -5.10 -10.18
N ILE A 183 19.82 -4.70 -10.22
CA ILE A 183 18.92 -5.00 -11.31
C ILE A 183 18.64 -3.68 -12.00
N ARG A 184 19.05 -3.53 -13.24
CA ARG A 184 19.00 -2.27 -13.98
C ARG A 184 18.40 -2.48 -15.36
N GLY A 185 17.41 -1.68 -15.70
CA GLY A 185 16.81 -1.63 -17.02
C GLY A 185 15.57 -0.75 -17.00
N ALA A 186 15.46 0.14 -17.98
CA ALA A 186 14.25 0.89 -18.27
C ALA A 186 13.50 0.21 -19.40
N GLY A 187 12.23 -0.13 -19.20
CA GLY A 187 11.43 -0.80 -20.24
C GLY A 187 10.27 -1.60 -19.68
N HIS A 188 9.83 -2.60 -20.46
CA HIS A 188 8.65 -3.43 -20.17
C HIS A 188 8.97 -4.93 -20.06
N GLY A 189 10.17 -5.35 -20.36
CA GLY A 189 10.61 -6.75 -20.25
C GLY A 189 10.85 -7.18 -18.81
N PRO A 190 11.10 -8.49 -18.57
CA PRO A 190 11.56 -8.97 -17.29
C PRO A 190 12.85 -8.25 -16.86
N ARG A 191 12.91 -7.85 -15.57
CA ARG A 191 14.04 -7.06 -14.99
C ARG A 191 14.16 -5.63 -15.53
N GLU A 192 13.24 -5.18 -16.37
CA GLU A 192 13.11 -3.77 -16.76
C GLU A 192 12.00 -3.13 -15.97
N PHE A 193 12.16 -1.85 -15.66
CA PHE A 193 11.22 -1.10 -14.83
C PHE A 193 10.75 0.16 -15.54
N ASN A 194 9.56 0.58 -15.17
CA ASN A 194 9.06 1.89 -15.46
C ASN A 194 8.42 2.44 -14.17
N ARG A 195 9.24 3.13 -13.39
CA ARG A 195 8.85 3.68 -12.10
C ARG A 195 8.58 2.61 -11.03
N ALA A 196 9.63 1.91 -10.60
CA ALA A 196 9.56 1.01 -9.44
C ALA A 196 9.27 1.82 -8.16
N GLU A 197 8.08 1.63 -7.57
CA GLU A 197 7.58 2.42 -6.43
C GLU A 197 7.80 1.69 -5.10
N GLY A 198 7.01 0.67 -4.78
CA GLY A 198 7.04 -0.05 -3.51
C GLY A 198 7.82 -1.35 -3.58
N LEU A 199 8.39 -1.74 -2.44
CA LEU A 199 9.17 -2.96 -2.25
C LEU A 199 8.67 -3.73 -1.03
N SER A 200 8.62 -5.05 -1.13
CA SER A 200 8.38 -5.96 0.00
C SER A 200 9.25 -7.19 -0.13
N LEU A 201 9.59 -7.80 1.00
CA LEU A 201 10.23 -9.11 1.06
C LEU A 201 9.26 -10.11 1.67
N ASP A 202 9.28 -11.35 1.18
CA ASP A 202 8.66 -12.48 1.85
C ASP A 202 9.65 -13.16 2.81
N ASP A 203 9.19 -14.15 3.57
CA ASP A 203 10.01 -14.88 4.53
C ASP A 203 11.11 -15.75 3.88
N ALA A 204 10.95 -16.07 2.59
CA ALA A 204 11.99 -16.75 1.80
C ALA A 204 13.07 -15.79 1.29
N GLY A 205 12.89 -14.47 1.48
CA GLY A 205 13.78 -13.42 1.01
C GLY A 205 13.56 -13.03 -0.45
N ASN A 206 12.44 -13.43 -1.06
CA ASN A 206 12.08 -12.97 -2.39
C ASN A 206 11.60 -11.51 -2.34
N LEU A 207 12.04 -10.73 -3.32
CA LEU A 207 11.74 -9.31 -3.45
C LEU A 207 10.56 -9.10 -4.41
N TYR A 208 9.50 -8.51 -3.91
CA TYR A 208 8.33 -8.06 -4.67
C TYR A 208 8.46 -6.57 -4.98
N VAL A 209 8.26 -6.20 -6.23
CA VAL A 209 8.46 -4.85 -6.76
C VAL A 209 7.21 -4.36 -7.44
N ALA A 210 6.61 -3.29 -6.94
CA ALA A 210 5.52 -2.59 -7.62
C ALA A 210 6.09 -1.75 -8.79
N ASP A 211 6.03 -2.30 -10.00
CA ASP A 211 6.48 -1.67 -11.25
C ASP A 211 5.35 -0.83 -11.84
N SER A 212 5.20 0.37 -11.28
CA SER A 212 3.97 1.16 -11.30
C SER A 212 3.48 1.51 -12.70
N CYS A 213 4.33 2.09 -13.55
CA CYS A 213 3.92 2.49 -14.91
C CYS A 213 3.87 1.31 -15.90
N ASN A 214 4.33 0.13 -15.50
CA ASN A 214 4.13 -1.12 -16.21
C ASN A 214 2.89 -1.88 -15.70
N HIS A 215 2.22 -1.35 -14.68
CA HIS A 215 0.98 -1.91 -14.14
C HIS A 215 1.12 -3.36 -13.66
N ARG A 216 2.26 -3.73 -13.11
CA ARG A 216 2.58 -5.10 -12.68
C ARG A 216 3.33 -5.13 -11.35
N VAL A 217 3.41 -6.31 -10.77
CA VAL A 217 4.37 -6.67 -9.73
C VAL A 217 5.37 -7.65 -10.34
N GLN A 218 6.66 -7.42 -10.16
CA GLN A 218 7.73 -8.36 -10.49
C GLN A 218 8.29 -8.97 -9.22
N VAL A 219 8.63 -10.27 -9.26
CA VAL A 219 9.20 -11.01 -8.13
C VAL A 219 10.58 -11.51 -8.50
N PHE A 220 11.54 -11.30 -7.60
CA PHE A 220 12.94 -11.70 -7.73
C PHE A 220 13.35 -12.53 -6.51
N ASP A 221 14.34 -13.40 -6.69
CA ASP A 221 14.99 -14.01 -5.53
C ASP A 221 15.97 -13.04 -4.84
N GLY A 222 16.54 -13.48 -3.72
CA GLY A 222 17.49 -12.67 -2.93
C GLY A 222 18.79 -12.30 -3.67
N ASP A 223 19.11 -12.99 -4.76
CA ASP A 223 20.26 -12.75 -5.64
C ASP A 223 19.91 -11.92 -6.88
N GLY A 224 18.65 -11.50 -6.99
CA GLY A 224 18.14 -10.66 -8.07
C GLY A 224 17.82 -11.40 -9.37
N ALA A 225 17.69 -12.73 -9.34
CA ALA A 225 17.17 -13.46 -10.48
C ALA A 225 15.65 -13.27 -10.57
N PHE A 226 15.16 -13.02 -11.78
CA PHE A 226 13.74 -12.89 -12.05
C PHE A 226 13.03 -14.24 -11.87
N LEU A 227 11.99 -14.25 -11.04
CA LEU A 227 11.17 -15.44 -10.80
C LEU A 227 9.88 -15.41 -11.62
N ARG A 228 9.11 -14.33 -11.50
CA ARG A 228 7.82 -14.18 -12.16
C ARG A 228 7.32 -12.74 -12.12
N GLU A 229 6.25 -12.50 -12.84
CA GLU A 229 5.48 -11.26 -12.78
C GLU A 229 3.99 -11.54 -12.89
N HIS A 230 3.17 -10.62 -12.37
CA HIS A 230 1.72 -10.68 -12.49
C HIS A 230 1.12 -9.28 -12.54
N GLY A 231 -0.12 -9.19 -13.01
CA GLY A 231 -0.81 -7.92 -13.25
C GLY A 231 -0.96 -7.64 -14.74
N GLY A 232 -1.07 -6.37 -15.06
CA GLY A 232 -1.30 -5.83 -16.40
C GLY A 232 -2.21 -4.61 -16.32
N PRO A 233 -2.24 -3.74 -17.35
CA PRO A 233 -2.96 -2.48 -17.30
C PRO A 233 -4.48 -2.68 -17.33
N GLY A 234 -5.20 -2.18 -16.33
CA GLY A 234 -6.66 -2.17 -16.33
C GLY A 234 -7.30 -2.11 -14.94
N ALA A 235 -8.57 -2.50 -14.89
CA ALA A 235 -9.39 -2.51 -13.67
C ALA A 235 -10.11 -3.84 -13.44
N ALA A 236 -10.00 -4.79 -14.36
CA ALA A 236 -10.56 -6.12 -14.19
C ALA A 236 -9.85 -6.88 -13.05
N ARG A 237 -10.38 -8.06 -12.72
CA ARG A 237 -9.78 -8.92 -11.70
C ARG A 237 -8.41 -9.42 -12.19
N GLY A 238 -7.35 -9.13 -11.41
CA GLY A 238 -5.98 -9.46 -11.78
C GLY A 238 -5.25 -8.41 -12.63
N GLU A 239 -5.95 -7.37 -13.09
CA GLU A 239 -5.33 -6.20 -13.70
C GLU A 239 -5.04 -5.12 -12.65
N PHE A 240 -4.02 -4.31 -12.87
CA PHE A 240 -3.63 -3.22 -11.97
C PHE A 240 -3.65 -1.86 -12.68
N SER A 241 -3.83 -0.80 -11.90
CA SER A 241 -3.65 0.56 -12.36
C SER A 241 -2.73 1.32 -11.43
N TYR A 242 -1.50 1.53 -11.89
CA TYR A 242 -0.44 2.17 -11.12
C TYR A 242 -0.28 1.58 -9.71
N PRO A 243 0.19 0.32 -9.56
CA PRO A 243 0.51 -0.24 -8.26
C PRO A 243 1.64 0.59 -7.63
N TYR A 244 1.37 1.18 -6.45
CA TYR A 244 2.32 2.05 -5.76
C TYR A 244 3.01 1.36 -4.60
N ASP A 245 2.40 0.35 -4.03
CA ASP A 245 3.01 -0.43 -2.96
C ASP A 245 2.54 -1.88 -3.03
N VAL A 246 3.34 -2.77 -2.51
CA VAL A 246 3.04 -4.18 -2.31
C VAL A 246 3.50 -4.60 -0.93
N ARG A 247 2.69 -5.39 -0.22
CA ARG A 247 3.08 -6.06 1.04
C ARG A 247 2.78 -7.53 0.92
N VAL A 248 3.62 -8.34 1.55
CA VAL A 248 3.47 -9.79 1.61
C VAL A 248 3.36 -10.18 3.07
N ASP A 249 2.38 -11.02 3.42
CA ASP A 249 2.25 -11.58 4.78
C ASP A 249 2.97 -12.93 4.90
N GLU A 250 3.06 -13.45 6.12
CA GLU A 250 3.70 -14.74 6.45
C GLU A 250 3.07 -15.95 5.74
N GLN A 251 1.85 -15.81 5.21
CA GLN A 251 1.18 -16.84 4.41
C GLN A 251 1.44 -16.66 2.90
N GLY A 252 2.31 -15.73 2.53
CA GLY A 252 2.62 -15.41 1.14
C GLY A 252 1.51 -14.64 0.41
N ARG A 253 0.48 -14.15 1.15
CA ARG A 253 -0.54 -13.31 0.52
C ARG A 253 0.02 -11.94 0.21
N GLN A 254 -0.30 -11.46 -0.97
CA GLN A 254 0.13 -10.18 -1.47
C GLN A 254 -1.01 -9.17 -1.38
N TYR A 255 -0.69 -7.98 -0.92
CA TYR A 255 -1.58 -6.83 -0.87
C TYR A 255 -1.03 -5.76 -1.80
N VAL A 256 -1.68 -5.52 -2.92
CA VAL A 256 -1.24 -4.56 -3.95
C VAL A 256 -2.04 -3.28 -3.84
N CYS A 257 -1.37 -2.17 -3.54
CA CYS A 257 -1.95 -0.83 -3.46
C CYS A 257 -2.06 -0.21 -4.85
N GLU A 258 -3.26 -0.11 -5.38
CA GLU A 258 -3.49 0.48 -6.69
C GLU A 258 -3.89 1.95 -6.59
N PHE A 259 -2.93 2.83 -6.82
CA PHE A 259 -3.14 4.28 -6.83
C PHE A 259 -4.20 4.70 -7.87
N GLY A 260 -4.14 4.14 -9.08
CA GLY A 260 -5.03 4.52 -10.18
C GLY A 260 -6.46 4.02 -10.02
N ASN A 261 -6.65 2.81 -9.52
CA ASN A 261 -7.98 2.23 -9.29
C ASN A 261 -8.55 2.58 -7.91
N SER A 262 -7.78 3.27 -7.06
CA SER A 262 -8.18 3.60 -5.68
C SER A 262 -8.65 2.37 -4.88
N ARG A 263 -7.89 1.26 -4.96
CA ARG A 263 -8.25 -0.02 -4.33
C ARG A 263 -7.01 -0.76 -3.83
N VAL A 264 -7.24 -1.80 -3.06
CA VAL A 264 -6.22 -2.81 -2.72
C VAL A 264 -6.67 -4.15 -3.29
N THR A 265 -5.83 -4.79 -4.08
CA THR A 265 -6.04 -6.15 -4.56
C THR A 265 -5.26 -7.12 -3.70
N VAL A 266 -5.92 -8.13 -3.18
CA VAL A 266 -5.32 -9.19 -2.36
C VAL A 266 -5.20 -10.44 -3.21
N LEU A 267 -3.98 -11.01 -3.26
CA LEU A 267 -3.69 -12.25 -3.99
C LEU A 267 -3.14 -13.30 -3.01
N ASP A 268 -3.24 -14.56 -3.40
CA ASP A 268 -2.55 -15.64 -2.70
C ASP A 268 -1.08 -15.77 -3.14
N ALA A 269 -0.39 -16.79 -2.62
CA ALA A 269 1.02 -17.05 -2.94
C ALA A 269 1.23 -17.51 -4.41
N ASP A 270 0.18 -17.99 -5.06
CA ASP A 270 0.17 -18.42 -6.47
C ASP A 270 -0.33 -17.31 -7.42
N ASP A 271 -0.32 -16.05 -6.96
CA ASP A 271 -0.74 -14.86 -7.70
C ASP A 271 -2.24 -14.84 -8.11
N GLN A 272 -3.09 -15.69 -7.47
CA GLN A 272 -4.53 -15.71 -7.72
C GLN A 272 -5.23 -14.65 -6.88
N VAL A 273 -6.08 -13.85 -7.50
CA VAL A 273 -6.81 -12.81 -6.78
C VAL A 273 -7.82 -13.44 -5.81
N LEU A 274 -7.61 -13.20 -4.52
CA LEU A 274 -8.55 -13.57 -3.47
C LEU A 274 -9.68 -12.55 -3.37
N GLU A 275 -9.33 -11.27 -3.25
CA GLU A 275 -10.29 -10.20 -3.02
C GLU A 275 -9.82 -8.87 -3.61
N VAL A 276 -10.78 -7.99 -3.92
CA VAL A 276 -10.55 -6.59 -4.28
C VAL A 276 -11.30 -5.71 -3.29
N ILE A 277 -10.56 -4.85 -2.59
CA ILE A 277 -11.08 -4.04 -1.48
C ILE A 277 -11.02 -2.56 -1.86
N GLY A 278 -12.07 -1.81 -1.59
CA GLY A 278 -12.09 -0.37 -1.78
C GLY A 278 -12.78 0.07 -3.06
N GLY A 279 -12.11 0.90 -3.83
CA GLY A 279 -12.63 1.70 -4.93
C GLY A 279 -12.75 3.17 -4.55
N ALA A 280 -12.88 4.05 -5.54
CA ALA A 280 -12.86 5.49 -5.36
C ALA A 280 -13.95 5.99 -4.40
N GLY A 281 -13.59 6.83 -3.43
CA GLY A 281 -14.52 7.44 -2.50
C GLY A 281 -13.89 7.93 -1.20
N SER A 282 -14.73 8.50 -0.31
CA SER A 282 -14.32 9.04 0.99
C SER A 282 -14.95 8.32 2.19
N ALA A 283 -15.91 7.43 1.98
CA ALA A 283 -16.47 6.61 3.06
C ALA A 283 -15.39 5.66 3.65
N PRO A 284 -15.53 5.16 4.88
CA PRO A 284 -14.71 4.07 5.38
C PRO A 284 -14.73 2.87 4.43
N GLY A 285 -13.57 2.26 4.18
CA GLY A 285 -13.42 1.17 3.21
C GLY A 285 -13.34 1.62 1.74
N ARG A 286 -13.48 2.92 1.45
CA ARG A 286 -13.20 3.52 0.13
C ARG A 286 -11.93 4.35 0.20
N PHE A 287 -11.22 4.47 -0.91
CA PHE A 287 -9.94 5.17 -0.99
C PHE A 287 -9.95 6.27 -2.04
N ASN A 288 -9.01 7.19 -1.89
CA ASN A 288 -8.74 8.19 -2.91
C ASN A 288 -7.23 8.29 -3.11
N ASN A 289 -6.76 7.67 -4.20
CA ASN A 289 -5.34 7.54 -4.52
C ASN A 289 -4.52 7.05 -3.32
N PRO A 290 -4.74 5.83 -2.83
CA PRO A 290 -3.95 5.23 -1.76
C PRO A 290 -2.49 5.12 -2.21
N TRP A 291 -1.56 5.30 -1.26
CA TRP A 291 -0.15 5.41 -1.61
C TRP A 291 0.73 4.29 -1.07
N SER A 292 0.48 3.85 0.13
CA SER A 292 1.32 2.88 0.83
C SER A 292 0.50 1.99 1.74
N LEU A 293 1.00 0.81 2.01
CA LEU A 293 0.44 -0.23 2.86
C LEU A 293 1.41 -0.59 3.99
N ALA A 294 0.86 -1.08 5.09
CA ALA A 294 1.60 -1.82 6.11
C ALA A 294 0.72 -2.90 6.71
N LEU A 295 1.32 -3.93 7.27
CA LEU A 295 0.66 -4.99 8.03
C LEU A 295 1.15 -4.93 9.48
N ASP A 296 0.27 -5.19 10.44
CA ASP A 296 0.66 -5.41 11.83
C ASP A 296 0.79 -6.91 12.14
N SER A 297 1.22 -7.23 13.37
CA SER A 297 1.45 -8.61 13.82
C SER A 297 0.21 -9.51 13.78
N ARG A 298 -0.98 -8.92 13.71
CA ARG A 298 -2.27 -9.62 13.61
C ARG A 298 -2.79 -9.71 12.18
N GLY A 299 -2.02 -9.22 11.21
CA GLY A 299 -2.41 -9.15 9.81
C GLY A 299 -3.46 -8.08 9.50
N ASN A 300 -3.66 -7.09 10.38
CA ASN A 300 -4.46 -5.91 10.04
C ASN A 300 -3.72 -5.09 8.99
N LEU A 301 -4.47 -4.58 8.02
CA LEU A 301 -3.91 -3.81 6.91
C LEU A 301 -4.11 -2.32 7.14
N TYR A 302 -3.02 -1.57 7.09
CA TYR A 302 -3.04 -0.11 7.10
C TYR A 302 -2.86 0.43 5.70
N VAL A 303 -3.69 1.39 5.32
CA VAL A 303 -3.70 2.02 4.00
C VAL A 303 -3.52 3.53 4.16
N ALA A 304 -2.44 4.09 3.61
CA ALA A 304 -2.26 5.53 3.51
C ALA A 304 -3.19 6.10 2.42
N ASP A 305 -4.39 6.50 2.81
CA ASP A 305 -5.46 7.02 1.94
C ASP A 305 -5.22 8.52 1.66
N SER A 306 -4.27 8.76 0.76
CA SER A 306 -3.53 10.02 0.62
C SER A 306 -4.42 11.23 0.35
N GLN A 307 -5.28 11.18 -0.66
CA GLN A 307 -6.13 12.33 -1.02
C GLN A 307 -7.30 12.53 -0.04
N ASN A 308 -7.65 11.51 0.75
CA ASN A 308 -8.58 11.64 1.86
C ASN A 308 -7.91 12.11 3.16
N HIS A 309 -6.58 12.31 3.15
CA HIS A 309 -5.81 12.83 4.29
C HIS A 309 -5.92 11.98 5.57
N ARG A 310 -5.96 10.66 5.44
CA ARG A 310 -6.15 9.72 6.55
C ARG A 310 -5.36 8.44 6.33
N VAL A 311 -5.23 7.64 7.37
CA VAL A 311 -4.87 6.23 7.29
C VAL A 311 -6.11 5.42 7.65
N GLN A 312 -6.35 4.33 6.95
CA GLN A 312 -7.40 3.38 7.29
C GLN A 312 -6.77 2.08 7.76
N LYS A 313 -7.20 1.59 8.94
CA LYS A 313 -6.86 0.28 9.48
C LYS A 313 -8.01 -0.67 9.19
N LEU A 314 -7.76 -1.70 8.38
CA LEU A 314 -8.69 -2.79 8.10
C LEU A 314 -8.38 -3.93 9.05
N ILE A 315 -9.35 -4.27 9.89
CA ILE A 315 -9.18 -5.29 10.94
C ILE A 315 -9.36 -6.68 10.34
N ARG A 316 -8.32 -7.51 10.48
CA ARG A 316 -8.32 -8.90 10.02
C ARG A 316 -9.43 -9.69 10.70
N ARG A 317 -10.17 -10.52 9.93
CA ARG A 317 -11.07 -11.50 10.51
C ARG A 317 -10.27 -12.58 11.20
N GLU A 318 -10.64 -12.90 12.42
CA GLU A 318 -10.12 -14.11 13.05
C GLU A 318 -10.55 -15.33 12.23
N PRO A 319 -9.67 -16.33 12.05
CA PRO A 319 -10.09 -17.58 11.45
C PRO A 319 -11.26 -18.14 12.28
N ALA A 320 -12.30 -18.62 11.60
CA ALA A 320 -13.40 -19.28 12.28
C ALA A 320 -12.80 -20.40 13.16
N SER A 321 -12.99 -20.31 14.48
CA SER A 321 -12.60 -21.39 15.38
C SER A 321 -13.30 -22.66 14.90
N GLU A 322 -12.53 -23.70 14.58
CA GLU A 322 -13.10 -25.03 14.36
C GLU A 322 -13.95 -25.36 15.57
N PHE A 323 -15.25 -25.40 15.38
CA PHE A 323 -16.18 -25.87 16.38
C PHE A 323 -15.74 -27.31 16.71
N GLN A 324 -15.14 -27.48 17.89
CA GLN A 324 -14.98 -28.83 18.45
C GLN A 324 -16.37 -29.44 18.51
N LEU A 325 -16.64 -30.35 17.58
CA LEU A 325 -17.76 -31.28 17.70
C LEU A 325 -17.54 -32.03 19.02
N SER A 326 -18.16 -31.53 20.08
CA SER A 326 -18.26 -32.25 21.32
C SER A 326 -18.97 -33.56 21.01
N SER A 327 -18.21 -34.66 20.95
CA SER A 327 -18.75 -36.00 20.98
C SER A 327 -19.57 -36.13 22.26
N SER A 328 -20.88 -36.18 22.11
CA SER A 328 -21.77 -36.59 23.18
C SER A 328 -21.40 -38.00 23.57
N PRO A 329 -21.16 -38.32 24.85
CA PRO A 329 -21.05 -39.71 25.28
C PRO A 329 -22.46 -40.33 25.31
N ASN A 330 -22.59 -41.50 24.64
CA ASN A 330 -23.71 -42.38 24.81
C ASN A 330 -23.73 -42.95 26.23
#